data_e56a5169016bf0c8ef393b2d66001102
#
_entry.id   e56a5169016bf0c8ef393b2d66001102
#
_cell.length_a   1.000
_cell.length_b   1.000
_cell.length_c   1.000
_cell.angle_alpha   90.00
_cell.angle_beta   90.00
_cell.angle_gamma   90.00
#
_symmetry.space_group_name_H-M   'P 1'
#
loop_
_entity.id
_entity.type
_entity.pdbx_description
1 polymer ?
#
loop_
_entity_poly.entity_id
_entity_poly.type
_entity_poly.pdbx_seq_one_letter_code
_entity_poly.pdbx_strand_id
1 'polypeptide(L)' 'DRGGIPGKKGTLVRIKMEHDELKDKILKIDTVLINHINVSPSQYDYLKIQRDAMMTVYHILELRITDLANEISSYEIH' A
#
# COMPACT_ATOMS: atom_id res chain seq x y z
N ASP A 1 27.41 6.04 5.58
CA ASP A 1 26.59 5.76 4.42
C ASP A 1 25.10 5.80 4.76
N ARG A 2 24.39 6.62 4.05
CA ARG A 2 22.95 6.81 4.26
C ARG A 2 22.09 5.67 3.73
N GLY A 3 22.64 4.81 2.89
CA GLY A 3 21.94 3.65 2.34
C GLY A 3 22.06 2.39 3.17
N GLY A 4 22.70 2.46 4.35
CA GLY A 4 22.84 1.32 5.22
C GLY A 4 21.57 0.92 5.95
N ILE A 5 21.69 0.02 6.94
CA ILE A 5 20.55 -0.51 7.68
C ILE A 5 19.64 0.57 8.26
N PRO A 6 20.13 1.63 8.92
CA PRO A 6 19.23 2.65 9.46
C PRO A 6 18.37 3.33 8.41
N GLY A 7 18.93 3.62 7.23
CA GLY A 7 18.18 4.21 6.13
C GLY A 7 17.11 3.26 5.60
N LYS A 8 17.44 1.98 5.48
CA LYS A 8 16.49 0.96 5.01
C LYS A 8 15.36 0.74 6.02
N LYS A 9 15.65 0.75 7.31
CA LYS A 9 14.62 0.64 8.35
C LYS A 9 13.65 1.82 8.32
N GLY A 10 14.16 3.04 8.14
CA GLY A 10 13.32 4.22 8.00
C GLY A 10 12.43 4.17 6.77
N THR A 11 12.97 3.71 5.64
CA THR A 11 12.19 3.51 4.42
C THR A 11 11.12 2.44 4.62
N LEU A 12 11.48 1.32 5.26
CA LEU A 12 10.53 0.26 5.55
C LEU A 12 9.35 0.74 6.39
N VAL A 13 9.62 1.51 7.45
CA VAL A 13 8.56 2.07 8.31
C VAL A 13 7.60 2.94 7.49
N ARG A 14 8.14 3.84 6.65
CA ARG A 14 7.30 4.71 5.81
C ARG A 14 6.44 3.92 4.84
N ILE A 15 7.01 2.91 4.21
CA ILE A 15 6.27 2.08 3.24
C ILE A 15 5.17 1.29 3.95
N LYS A 16 5.42 0.77 5.14
CA LYS A 16 4.40 0.10 5.94
C LYS A 16 3.24 1.04 6.28
N MET A 17 3.55 2.28 6.64
CA MET A 17 2.51 3.28 6.92
C MET A 17 1.67 3.58 5.68
N GLU A 18 2.31 3.80 4.53
CA GLU A 18 1.59 4.01 3.26
C GLU A 18 0.72 2.80 2.90
N HIS A 19 1.25 1.61 3.09
CA HIS A 19 0.53 0.36 2.83
C HIS A 19 -0.74 0.28 3.69
N ASP A 20 -0.63 0.55 4.98
CA ASP A 20 -1.75 0.47 5.91
C ASP A 20 -2.80 1.56 5.63
N GLU A 21 -2.37 2.79 5.34
CA GLU A 21 -3.25 3.88 4.95
C GLU A 21 -4.00 3.57 3.66
N LEU A 22 -3.30 3.01 2.68
CA LEU A 22 -3.89 2.63 1.40
C LEU A 22 -4.91 1.50 1.58
N LYS A 23 -4.64 0.53 2.44
CA LYS A 23 -5.58 -0.53 2.78
C LYS A 23 -6.90 0.06 3.32
N ASP A 24 -6.81 1.02 4.25
CA ASP A 24 -8.00 1.65 4.80
C ASP A 24 -8.80 2.39 3.73
N LYS A 25 -8.12 3.09 2.82
CA LYS A 25 -8.78 3.79 1.71
C LYS A 25 -9.48 2.82 0.77
N ILE A 26 -8.83 1.70 0.45
CA ILE A 26 -9.43 0.65 -0.40
C ILE A 26 -10.69 0.08 0.26
N LEU A 27 -10.64 -0.22 1.55
CA LEU A 27 -11.80 -0.73 2.28
C LEU A 27 -12.97 0.25 2.30
N LYS A 28 -12.69 1.54 2.42
CA LYS A 28 -13.74 2.58 2.35
C LYS A 28 -14.38 2.62 0.98
N ILE A 29 -13.59 2.54 -0.09
CA ILE A 29 -14.14 2.49 -1.45
C ILE A 29 -14.96 1.23 -1.65
N ASP A 30 -14.48 0.08 -1.20
CA ASP A 30 -15.22 -1.18 -1.29
C ASP A 30 -16.59 -1.07 -0.60
N THR A 31 -16.65 -0.45 0.57
CA THR A 31 -17.90 -0.23 1.29
C THR A 31 -18.87 0.61 0.46
N VAL A 32 -18.40 1.68 -0.17
CA VAL A 32 -19.23 2.52 -1.04
C VAL A 32 -19.73 1.74 -2.25
N LEU A 33 -18.86 0.94 -2.88
CA LEU A 33 -19.22 0.15 -4.05
C LEU A 33 -20.24 -0.94 -3.73
N ILE A 34 -20.12 -1.58 -2.58
CA ILE A 34 -21.06 -2.64 -2.14
C ILE A 34 -22.42 -2.04 -1.82
N ASN A 35 -22.45 -0.92 -1.13
CA ASN A 35 -23.68 -0.33 -0.63
C ASN A 35 -24.38 0.61 -1.63
N HIS A 36 -23.70 1.04 -2.69
CA HIS A 36 -24.22 1.98 -3.70
C HIS A 36 -24.79 3.27 -3.10
N ILE A 37 -24.23 3.76 -1.99
CA ILE A 37 -24.76 4.90 -1.27
C ILE A 37 -24.34 6.21 -1.97
N ASN A 38 -25.31 7.00 -2.42
CA ASN A 38 -25.10 8.35 -2.96
C ASN A 38 -24.06 8.43 -4.08
N VAL A 39 -24.02 7.41 -4.94
CA VAL A 39 -23.03 7.34 -6.01
C VAL A 39 -23.75 7.25 -7.33
N SER A 40 -23.46 8.20 -8.23
CA SER A 40 -23.97 8.15 -9.61
C SER A 40 -23.31 6.98 -10.36
N PRO A 41 -23.92 6.50 -11.47
CA PRO A 41 -23.31 5.43 -12.28
C PRO A 41 -21.89 5.78 -12.74
N SER A 42 -21.65 7.03 -13.15
CA SER A 42 -20.31 7.45 -13.57
C SER A 42 -19.31 7.42 -12.43
N GLN A 43 -19.69 7.90 -11.26
CA GLN A 43 -18.84 7.88 -10.08
C GLN A 43 -18.55 6.44 -9.63
N TYR A 44 -19.55 5.56 -9.72
CA TYR A 44 -19.37 4.15 -9.42
C TYR A 44 -18.27 3.53 -10.30
N ASP A 45 -18.35 3.78 -11.61
CA ASP A 45 -17.35 3.27 -12.56
C ASP A 45 -15.97 3.84 -12.28
N TYR A 46 -15.86 5.15 -12.00
CA TYR A 46 -14.58 5.79 -11.67
C TYR A 46 -13.99 5.26 -10.38
N LEU A 47 -14.82 5.01 -9.37
CA LEU A 47 -14.36 4.43 -8.10
C LEU A 47 -13.83 3.02 -8.28
N LYS A 48 -14.47 2.23 -9.15
CA LYS A 48 -13.97 0.87 -9.46
C LYS A 48 -12.57 0.94 -10.07
N ILE A 49 -12.36 1.83 -11.04
CA ILE A 49 -11.07 2.02 -11.70
C ILE A 49 -10.03 2.51 -10.68
N GLN A 50 -10.40 3.47 -9.86
CA GLN A 50 -9.52 4.00 -8.81
C GLN A 50 -9.14 2.90 -7.81
N ARG A 51 -10.10 2.10 -7.39
CA ARG A 51 -9.85 0.98 -6.48
C ARG A 51 -8.87 -0.02 -7.07
N ASP A 52 -9.02 -0.36 -8.36
CA ASP A 52 -8.12 -1.29 -9.03
C ASP A 52 -6.69 -0.73 -9.12
N ALA A 53 -6.55 0.56 -9.41
CA ALA A 53 -5.24 1.22 -9.43
C ALA A 53 -4.60 1.22 -8.03
N MET A 54 -5.39 1.49 -7.00
CA MET A 54 -4.93 1.46 -5.61
C MET A 54 -4.49 0.05 -5.20
N MET A 55 -5.20 -0.99 -5.64
CA MET A 55 -4.81 -2.38 -5.38
C MET A 55 -3.46 -2.71 -6.02
N THR A 56 -3.20 -2.20 -7.21
CA THR A 56 -1.90 -2.39 -7.86
C THR A 56 -0.78 -1.78 -7.01
N VAL A 57 -0.96 -0.54 -6.56
CA VAL A 57 0.02 0.12 -5.69
C VAL A 57 0.18 -0.64 -4.37
N TYR A 58 -0.93 -1.09 -3.79
CA TYR A 58 -0.93 -1.86 -2.56
C TYR A 58 -0.05 -3.12 -2.69
N HIS A 59 -0.21 -3.88 -3.76
CA HIS A 59 0.60 -5.07 -4.00
C HIS A 59 2.07 -4.76 -4.20
N ILE A 60 2.39 -3.66 -4.89
CA ILE A 60 3.78 -3.22 -5.05
C ILE A 60 4.38 -2.85 -3.69
N LEU A 61 3.63 -2.16 -2.83
CA LEU A 61 4.11 -1.85 -1.49
C LEU A 61 4.39 -3.11 -0.68
N GLU A 62 3.54 -4.14 -0.79
CA GLU A 62 3.77 -5.43 -0.12
C GLU A 62 5.08 -6.08 -0.58
N LEU A 63 5.32 -6.08 -1.88
CA LEU A 63 6.56 -6.63 -2.44
C LEU A 63 7.79 -5.84 -1.97
N ARG A 64 7.69 -4.51 -1.93
CA ARG A 64 8.77 -3.65 -1.45
C ARG A 64 9.05 -3.88 0.03
N ILE A 65 8.01 -4.06 0.84
CA ILE A 65 8.15 -4.36 2.27
C ILE A 65 8.90 -5.67 2.45
N THR A 66 8.51 -6.72 1.73
CA THR A 66 9.16 -8.03 1.81
C THR A 66 10.62 -7.93 1.39
N ASP A 67 10.91 -7.24 0.30
CA ASP A 67 12.27 -7.06 -0.21
C ASP A 67 13.15 -6.32 0.79
N LEU A 68 12.67 -5.20 1.34
CA LEU A 68 13.41 -4.43 2.32
C LEU A 68 13.62 -5.20 3.62
N ALA A 69 12.63 -5.94 4.08
CA ALA A 69 12.75 -6.77 5.28
C ALA A 69 13.82 -7.84 5.07
N ASN A 70 13.87 -8.48 3.91
CA ASN A 70 14.87 -9.47 3.57
C ASN A 70 16.27 -8.85 3.51
N GLU A 71 16.41 -7.66 2.93
CA GLU A 71 17.70 -6.97 2.90
C GLU A 71 18.20 -6.65 4.31
N ILE A 72 17.33 -6.15 5.18
CA ILE A 72 17.69 -5.84 6.56
C ILE A 72 18.13 -7.10 7.31
N SER A 73 17.36 -8.18 7.18
CA SER A 73 17.70 -9.46 7.80
C SER A 73 19.04 -9.98 7.31
N SER A 74 19.33 -9.85 6.03
CA SER A 74 20.59 -10.26 5.44
C SER A 74 21.77 -9.51 6.06
N TYR A 75 21.63 -8.20 6.26
CA TYR A 75 22.66 -7.40 6.93
C TYR A 75 22.83 -7.79 8.40
N GLU A 76 21.74 -8.04 9.10
CA GLU A 76 21.80 -8.35 10.54
C GLU A 76 22.39 -9.74 10.83
N ILE A 77 22.30 -10.68 9.91
CA ILE A 77 22.89 -12.01 10.05
C ILE A 77 24.41 -11.97 9.90
N HIS A 78 24.93 -11.05 9.14
CA HIS A 78 26.35 -10.87 8.92
C HIS A 78 26.96 -9.86 9.89
#